data_8861ec81da51944b67b60696f6e42b2e
#
_entry.id   8861ec81da51944b67b60696f6e42b2e
#
_cell.length_a   1.000
_cell.length_b   1.000
_cell.length_c   1.000
_cell.angle_alpha   90.00
_cell.angle_beta   90.00
_cell.angle_gamma   90.00
#
_symmetry.space_group_name_H-M   'P 1'
#
loop_
_entity.id
_entity.type
_entity.pdbx_description
1 polymer ?
#
loop_
_entity_poly.entity_id
_entity_poly.type
_entity_poly.pdbx_seq_one_letter_code
_entity_poly.pdbx_strand_id
1 'polypeptide(L)'
;MNLRVLLFIAAIVCLALLGARGLTPPRPTASGTIGRGPTIVLIHGLGSSASHWVPAARLLAQRHRVVLADLPGHGASEMPEPLTLERAAQALDLALATDAPIPCILVGHSVGGLVAAVEALDHPERVRGLVLVETALKPQVDAHQRAALLDAIARDYAGTLHSVYVSFGRDSAQGEALYGEARQLDPAMMKAWIRLAVTSDLSGRATSFTVPMLVVLSARSWPDGEPWARTAEALGYGGVPRLESVRIEDAGHFVMLDHPEQVAAAIERFTAHPEADLVAGR
;
A
#
# COMPACT_ATOMS: atom_id res chain seq x y z
N MET A 1 -1.34 49.73 25.86
CA MET A 1 -1.89 48.43 25.45
C MET A 1 -2.05 47.58 26.72
N ASN A 2 -3.24 47.07 26.99
CA ASN A 2 -3.60 46.52 28.30
C ASN A 2 -2.97 45.11 28.46
N LEU A 3 -2.33 44.81 29.58
CA LEU A 3 -1.64 43.54 29.87
C LEU A 3 -2.52 42.30 29.56
N ARG A 4 -3.85 42.38 29.72
CA ARG A 4 -4.82 41.36 29.39
C ARG A 4 -4.91 41.09 27.86
N VAL A 5 -4.73 42.11 27.03
CA VAL A 5 -4.73 41.98 25.57
C VAL A 5 -3.43 41.30 25.09
N LEU A 6 -2.31 41.66 25.73
CA LEU A 6 -1.01 41.01 25.45
C LEU A 6 -1.01 39.52 25.84
N LEU A 7 -1.60 39.16 26.98
CA LEU A 7 -1.73 37.75 27.41
C LEU A 7 -2.69 36.97 26.50
N PHE A 8 -3.75 37.59 25.98
CA PHE A 8 -4.69 36.95 25.08
C PHE A 8 -4.07 36.71 23.69
N ILE A 9 -3.29 37.67 23.17
CA ILE A 9 -2.54 37.55 21.92
C ILE A 9 -1.45 36.47 22.07
N ALA A 10 -0.72 36.44 23.19
CA ALA A 10 0.29 35.43 23.47
C ALA A 10 -0.32 34.01 23.55
N ALA A 11 -1.50 33.88 24.17
CA ALA A 11 -2.22 32.61 24.23
C ALA A 11 -2.68 32.12 22.83
N ILE A 12 -3.20 33.03 21.99
CA ILE A 12 -3.59 32.70 20.61
C ILE A 12 -2.37 32.30 19.77
N VAL A 13 -1.24 33.00 19.89
CA VAL A 13 0.00 32.67 19.19
C VAL A 13 0.58 31.35 19.69
N CYS A 14 0.54 31.06 21.02
CA CYS A 14 0.93 29.76 21.55
C CYS A 14 0.01 28.61 21.08
N LEU A 15 -1.32 28.83 21.05
CA LEU A 15 -2.24 27.83 20.52
C LEU A 15 -2.02 27.60 19.00
N ALA A 16 -1.77 28.65 18.23
CA ALA A 16 -1.45 28.54 16.81
C ALA A 16 -0.12 27.81 16.56
N LEU A 17 0.90 28.06 17.42
CA LEU A 17 2.18 27.38 17.34
C LEU A 17 2.13 25.91 17.84
N LEU A 18 1.27 25.60 18.80
CA LEU A 18 1.01 24.23 19.25
C LEU A 18 0.16 23.45 18.26
N GLY A 19 -0.82 24.13 17.62
CA GLY A 19 -1.62 23.53 16.53
C GLY A 19 -0.81 23.28 15.26
N ALA A 20 0.19 24.11 14.97
CA ALA A 20 1.06 23.94 13.79
C ALA A 20 2.10 22.80 13.95
N ARG A 21 2.42 22.38 15.18
CA ARG A 21 3.33 21.24 15.42
C ARG A 21 2.76 19.88 15.06
N GLY A 22 1.44 19.77 14.87
CA GLY A 22 0.77 18.54 14.48
C GLY A 22 0.50 18.39 12.97
N LEU A 23 0.93 19.35 12.12
CA LEU A 23 0.53 19.43 10.71
C LEU A 23 1.67 19.25 9.72
N THR A 24 2.90 19.07 10.14
CA THR A 24 3.97 18.66 9.21
C THR A 24 3.82 17.17 8.93
N PRO A 25 3.50 16.77 7.68
CA PRO A 25 3.50 15.36 7.35
C PRO A 25 4.93 14.82 7.52
N PRO A 26 5.08 13.59 8.02
CA PRO A 26 6.38 12.94 8.09
C PRO A 26 6.97 12.86 6.69
N ARG A 27 8.28 13.04 6.56
CA ARG A 27 8.99 12.86 5.29
C ARG A 27 9.24 11.37 5.11
N PRO A 28 8.59 10.68 4.16
CA PRO A 28 8.97 9.32 3.83
C PRO A 28 10.35 9.36 3.17
N THR A 29 11.22 8.49 3.57
CA THR A 29 12.48 8.25 2.89
C THR A 29 12.25 7.17 1.85
N ALA A 30 12.54 7.45 0.58
CA ALA A 30 12.68 6.38 -0.39
C ALA A 30 13.88 5.53 0.05
N SER A 31 13.66 4.22 0.26
CA SER A 31 14.72 3.30 0.70
C SER A 31 15.81 3.10 -0.35
N GLY A 32 15.60 3.59 -1.57
CA GLY A 32 16.56 3.57 -2.65
C GLY A 32 15.94 3.78 -4.03
N THR A 33 16.81 4.14 -4.97
CA THR A 33 16.46 4.28 -6.38
C THR A 33 17.46 3.52 -7.23
N ILE A 34 16.98 2.70 -8.16
CA ILE A 34 17.81 1.94 -9.10
C ILE A 34 17.27 2.08 -10.53
N GLY A 35 18.17 1.91 -11.51
CA GLY A 35 17.81 1.98 -12.93
C GLY A 35 17.59 3.40 -13.45
N ARG A 36 17.11 3.50 -14.69
CA ARG A 36 16.81 4.75 -15.41
C ARG A 36 15.65 4.51 -16.38
N GLY A 37 14.89 5.56 -16.69
CA GLY A 37 13.74 5.49 -17.60
C GLY A 37 12.46 6.00 -16.96
N PRO A 38 11.28 5.60 -17.47
CA PRO A 38 10.01 5.92 -16.83
C PRO A 38 9.96 5.44 -15.38
N THR A 39 9.33 6.20 -14.50
CA THR A 39 9.38 5.93 -13.06
C THR A 39 8.34 4.91 -12.64
N ILE A 40 8.76 3.93 -11.86
CA ILE A 40 7.92 2.99 -11.10
C ILE A 40 8.24 3.16 -9.62
N VAL A 41 7.23 3.33 -8.78
CA VAL A 41 7.36 3.39 -7.32
C VAL A 41 6.80 2.09 -6.74
N LEU A 42 7.61 1.37 -5.98
CA LEU A 42 7.24 0.11 -5.32
C LEU A 42 7.03 0.35 -3.83
N ILE A 43 5.84 0.06 -3.34
CA ILE A 43 5.39 0.29 -1.97
C ILE A 43 5.09 -1.05 -1.33
N HIS A 44 5.77 -1.36 -0.23
CA HIS A 44 5.60 -2.62 0.49
C HIS A 44 4.31 -2.66 1.33
N GLY A 45 3.96 -3.85 1.84
CA GLY A 45 2.84 -4.06 2.76
C GLY A 45 3.21 -3.92 4.23
N LEU A 46 2.23 -4.07 5.11
CA LEU A 46 2.42 -4.03 6.55
C LEU A 46 3.44 -5.08 7.01
N GLY A 47 4.29 -4.70 7.95
CA GLY A 47 5.28 -5.60 8.56
C GLY A 47 6.40 -6.06 7.63
N SER A 48 6.51 -5.40 6.48
CA SER A 48 7.46 -5.65 5.42
C SER A 48 8.43 -4.46 5.30
N SER A 49 9.23 -4.45 4.26
CA SER A 49 10.13 -3.36 3.92
C SER A 49 10.36 -3.30 2.41
N ALA A 50 10.98 -2.22 1.95
CA ALA A 50 11.42 -2.06 0.57
C ALA A 50 12.28 -3.23 0.06
N SER A 51 12.96 -3.98 0.96
CA SER A 51 13.80 -5.13 0.60
C SER A 51 13.01 -6.26 -0.06
N HIS A 52 11.72 -6.42 0.26
CA HIS A 52 10.88 -7.46 -0.34
C HIS A 52 10.60 -7.21 -1.83
N TRP A 53 10.77 -5.97 -2.29
CA TRP A 53 10.65 -5.63 -3.69
C TRP A 53 11.97 -5.76 -4.48
N VAL A 54 13.12 -5.93 -3.82
CA VAL A 54 14.43 -5.92 -4.48
C VAL A 54 14.55 -6.93 -5.63
N PRO A 55 14.06 -8.19 -5.53
CA PRO A 55 14.14 -9.12 -6.65
C PRO A 55 13.41 -8.60 -7.90
N ALA A 56 12.15 -8.18 -7.76
CA ALA A 56 11.37 -7.62 -8.88
C ALA A 56 11.94 -6.27 -9.34
N ALA A 57 12.38 -5.42 -8.42
CA ALA A 57 12.97 -4.11 -8.71
C ALA A 57 14.21 -4.21 -9.62
N ARG A 58 15.10 -5.20 -9.39
CA ARG A 58 16.27 -5.44 -10.25
C ARG A 58 15.90 -5.78 -11.69
N LEU A 59 14.81 -6.49 -11.88
CA LEU A 59 14.30 -6.83 -13.22
C LEU A 59 13.73 -5.59 -13.90
N LEU A 60 12.86 -4.84 -13.21
CA LEU A 60 12.26 -3.60 -13.71
C LEU A 60 13.31 -2.51 -14.00
N ALA A 61 14.38 -2.45 -13.22
CA ALA A 61 15.46 -1.46 -13.35
C ALA A 61 16.25 -1.56 -14.65
N GLN A 62 16.07 -2.63 -15.42
CA GLN A 62 16.68 -2.75 -16.75
C GLN A 62 16.10 -1.73 -17.75
N ARG A 63 14.87 -1.27 -17.54
CA ARG A 63 14.15 -0.35 -18.42
C ARG A 63 13.50 0.83 -17.72
N HIS A 64 13.40 0.78 -16.39
CA HIS A 64 12.71 1.76 -15.57
C HIS A 64 13.60 2.37 -14.49
N ARG A 65 13.28 3.59 -14.11
CA ARG A 65 13.72 4.15 -12.82
C ARG A 65 12.80 3.58 -11.75
N VAL A 66 13.32 2.74 -10.88
CA VAL A 66 12.57 2.11 -9.80
C VAL A 66 12.89 2.78 -8.49
N VAL A 67 11.88 3.31 -7.82
CA VAL A 67 11.93 3.91 -6.49
C VAL A 67 11.30 2.94 -5.50
N LEU A 68 12.04 2.58 -4.47
CA LEU A 68 11.59 1.74 -3.37
C LEU A 68 11.15 2.64 -2.23
N ALA A 69 9.87 2.62 -1.87
CA ALA A 69 9.30 3.49 -0.84
C ALA A 69 8.91 2.69 0.42
N ASP A 70 9.32 3.21 1.59
CA ASP A 70 8.86 2.68 2.87
C ASP A 70 7.53 3.33 3.28
N LEU A 71 6.63 2.52 3.83
CA LEU A 71 5.42 3.02 4.48
C LEU A 71 5.76 3.81 5.75
N PRO A 72 4.94 4.77 6.15
CA PRO A 72 5.10 5.48 7.42
C PRO A 72 5.28 4.52 8.62
N GLY A 73 6.24 4.82 9.47
CA GLY A 73 6.63 4.00 10.62
C GLY A 73 7.51 2.79 10.28
N HIS A 74 7.78 2.52 8.98
CA HIS A 74 8.71 1.48 8.54
C HIS A 74 10.04 2.11 8.10
N GLY A 75 11.13 1.38 8.24
CA GLY A 75 12.47 1.88 7.92
C GLY A 75 12.80 3.17 8.67
N ALA A 76 13.19 4.22 7.93
CA ALA A 76 13.48 5.54 8.49
C ALA A 76 12.28 6.51 8.37
N SER A 77 11.13 6.03 7.91
CA SER A 77 9.93 6.86 7.71
C SER A 77 9.21 7.14 9.01
N GLU A 78 8.88 8.41 9.28
CA GLU A 78 8.14 8.80 10.48
C GLU A 78 6.67 8.39 10.38
N MET A 79 6.07 8.10 11.55
CA MET A 79 4.65 7.75 11.66
C MET A 79 3.79 9.01 11.78
N PRO A 80 2.76 9.24 10.92
CA PRO A 80 1.83 10.33 11.13
C PRO A 80 0.87 10.04 12.29
N GLU A 81 0.52 11.07 13.05
CA GLU A 81 -0.49 11.00 14.10
C GLU A 81 -1.64 12.00 13.82
N PRO A 82 -2.88 11.51 13.71
CA PRO A 82 -3.29 10.10 13.63
C PRO A 82 -2.86 9.44 12.32
N LEU A 83 -2.70 8.11 12.31
CA LEU A 83 -2.51 7.35 11.09
C LEU A 83 -3.86 7.20 10.37
N THR A 84 -3.93 7.66 9.12
CA THR A 84 -5.02 7.41 8.16
C THR A 84 -4.44 7.08 6.80
N LEU A 85 -5.25 6.51 5.89
CA LEU A 85 -4.78 6.24 4.52
C LEU A 85 -4.38 7.54 3.80
N GLU A 86 -5.16 8.61 3.98
CA GLU A 86 -4.90 9.91 3.35
C GLU A 86 -3.59 10.51 3.85
N ARG A 87 -3.30 10.40 5.15
CA ARG A 87 -2.02 10.89 5.70
C ARG A 87 -0.84 10.04 5.27
N ALA A 88 -1.05 8.74 5.13
CA ALA A 88 -0.02 7.85 4.58
C ALA A 88 0.22 8.13 3.09
N ALA A 89 -0.82 8.39 2.30
CA ALA A 89 -0.72 8.80 0.90
C ALA A 89 -0.04 10.17 0.77
N GLN A 90 -0.41 11.15 1.61
CA GLN A 90 0.26 12.44 1.64
C GLN A 90 1.77 12.32 1.94
N ALA A 91 2.14 11.41 2.85
CA ALA A 91 3.54 11.13 3.13
C ALA A 91 4.25 10.51 1.92
N LEU A 92 3.58 9.60 1.20
CA LEU A 92 4.07 9.05 -0.07
C LEU A 92 4.20 10.14 -1.13
N ASP A 93 3.21 11.04 -1.27
CA ASP A 93 3.23 12.15 -2.22
C ASP A 93 4.45 13.05 -2.03
N LEU A 94 4.80 13.37 -0.80
CA LEU A 94 6.01 14.16 -0.50
C LEU A 94 7.29 13.45 -0.94
N ALA A 95 7.36 12.11 -0.79
CA ALA A 95 8.49 11.33 -1.29
C ALA A 95 8.54 11.34 -2.81
N LEU A 96 7.39 11.18 -3.48
CA LEU A 96 7.31 11.22 -4.93
C LEU A 96 7.74 12.58 -5.47
N ALA A 97 7.36 13.67 -4.82
CA ALA A 97 7.76 15.02 -5.22
C ALA A 97 9.27 15.25 -5.16
N THR A 98 9.97 14.55 -4.25
CA THR A 98 11.41 14.71 -4.01
C THR A 98 12.24 13.73 -4.84
N ASP A 99 11.81 12.46 -4.91
CA ASP A 99 12.64 11.34 -5.34
C ASP A 99 12.17 10.69 -6.63
N ALA A 100 10.95 10.96 -7.09
CA ALA A 100 10.38 10.35 -8.28
C ALA A 100 9.85 11.39 -9.27
N PRO A 101 10.35 11.42 -10.52
CA PRO A 101 9.69 12.16 -11.59
C PRO A 101 8.26 11.68 -11.81
N ILE A 102 7.32 12.61 -11.94
CA ILE A 102 5.90 12.38 -12.19
C ILE A 102 5.55 12.76 -13.64
N PRO A 103 4.47 12.17 -14.23
CA PRO A 103 3.66 11.10 -13.66
C PRO A 103 4.42 9.75 -13.64
N CYS A 104 4.14 8.93 -12.62
CA CYS A 104 4.78 7.63 -12.42
C CYS A 104 3.76 6.48 -12.35
N ILE A 105 4.26 5.23 -12.42
CA ILE A 105 3.47 4.05 -12.10
C ILE A 105 3.61 3.78 -10.60
N LEU A 106 2.50 3.66 -9.90
CA LEU A 106 2.48 3.21 -8.50
C LEU A 106 2.21 1.71 -8.44
N VAL A 107 3.02 0.99 -7.70
CA VAL A 107 2.85 -0.45 -7.43
C VAL A 107 2.80 -0.64 -5.92
N GLY A 108 1.66 -1.06 -5.39
CA GLY A 108 1.49 -1.25 -3.96
C GLY A 108 1.13 -2.69 -3.62
N HIS A 109 1.76 -3.24 -2.58
CA HIS A 109 1.45 -4.54 -2.02
C HIS A 109 0.57 -4.40 -0.78
N SER A 110 -0.53 -5.16 -0.71
CA SER A 110 -1.39 -5.24 0.47
C SER A 110 -1.83 -3.84 0.94
N VAL A 111 -1.60 -3.44 2.20
CA VAL A 111 -1.94 -2.10 2.69
C VAL A 111 -1.18 -0.98 1.96
N GLY A 112 0.02 -1.24 1.44
CA GLY A 112 0.73 -0.29 0.56
C GLY A 112 -0.02 -0.04 -0.74
N GLY A 113 -0.79 -1.02 -1.21
CA GLY A 113 -1.72 -0.86 -2.33
C GLY A 113 -2.90 0.06 -2.00
N LEU A 114 -3.42 0.02 -0.76
CA LEU A 114 -4.46 0.96 -0.33
C LEU A 114 -3.92 2.40 -0.28
N VAL A 115 -2.68 2.59 0.19
CA VAL A 115 -2.03 3.91 0.18
C VAL A 115 -1.84 4.42 -1.26
N ALA A 116 -1.35 3.56 -2.17
CA ALA A 116 -1.19 3.88 -3.59
C ALA A 116 -2.55 4.18 -4.25
N ALA A 117 -3.61 3.48 -3.86
CA ALA A 117 -4.96 3.71 -4.38
C ALA A 117 -5.51 5.07 -3.95
N VAL A 118 -5.28 5.50 -2.71
CA VAL A 118 -5.67 6.85 -2.26
C VAL A 118 -4.89 7.92 -3.03
N GLU A 119 -3.57 7.76 -3.22
CA GLU A 119 -2.77 8.68 -4.02
C GLU A 119 -3.30 8.80 -5.46
N ALA A 120 -3.64 7.68 -6.09
CA ALA A 120 -4.19 7.66 -7.45
C ALA A 120 -5.61 8.28 -7.54
N LEU A 121 -6.39 8.23 -6.46
CA LEU A 121 -7.72 8.85 -6.38
C LEU A 121 -7.66 10.36 -6.14
N ASP A 122 -6.72 10.79 -5.31
CA ASP A 122 -6.63 12.19 -4.87
C ASP A 122 -5.72 13.02 -5.78
N HIS A 123 -4.72 12.39 -6.44
CA HIS A 123 -3.74 13.01 -7.34
C HIS A 123 -3.56 12.24 -8.66
N PRO A 124 -4.63 11.99 -9.43
CA PRO A 124 -4.56 11.20 -10.66
C PRO A 124 -3.60 11.78 -11.71
N GLU A 125 -3.37 13.09 -11.70
CA GLU A 125 -2.43 13.76 -12.62
C GLU A 125 -0.96 13.36 -12.36
N ARG A 126 -0.67 12.79 -11.21
CA ARG A 126 0.67 12.34 -10.80
C ARG A 126 0.89 10.86 -11.07
N VAL A 127 -0.19 10.11 -11.36
CA VAL A 127 -0.19 8.65 -11.49
C VAL A 127 -0.54 8.26 -12.91
N ARG A 128 0.43 7.70 -13.63
CA ARG A 128 0.23 7.18 -14.99
C ARG A 128 -0.52 5.85 -15.01
N GLY A 129 -0.42 5.07 -13.96
CA GLY A 129 -1.09 3.79 -13.78
C GLY A 129 -0.87 3.24 -12.38
N LEU A 130 -1.78 2.40 -11.93
CA LEU A 130 -1.80 1.81 -10.59
C LEU A 130 -1.73 0.28 -10.69
N VAL A 131 -0.78 -0.33 -9.99
CA VAL A 131 -0.68 -1.79 -9.87
C VAL A 131 -0.91 -2.18 -8.41
N LEU A 132 -1.89 -3.01 -8.16
CA LEU A 132 -2.27 -3.50 -6.84
C LEU A 132 -1.94 -4.98 -6.72
N VAL A 133 -0.99 -5.31 -5.86
CA VAL A 133 -0.52 -6.68 -5.64
C VAL A 133 -1.07 -7.18 -4.31
N GLU A 134 -1.84 -8.27 -4.33
CA GLU A 134 -2.48 -8.85 -3.13
C GLU A 134 -3.22 -7.80 -2.28
N THR A 135 -3.88 -6.86 -2.91
CA THR A 135 -4.64 -5.76 -2.29
C THR A 135 -6.13 -5.97 -2.53
N ALA A 136 -6.96 -5.66 -1.56
CA ALA A 136 -8.40 -5.51 -1.72
C ALA A 136 -8.81 -4.08 -1.39
N LEU A 137 -9.74 -3.50 -2.16
CA LEU A 137 -10.24 -2.13 -1.92
C LEU A 137 -11.27 -2.07 -0.78
N LYS A 138 -11.77 -3.21 -0.30
CA LYS A 138 -12.68 -3.30 0.84
C LYS A 138 -12.22 -4.33 1.85
N PRO A 139 -12.64 -4.23 3.12
CA PRO A 139 -12.31 -5.22 4.15
C PRO A 139 -12.72 -6.63 3.73
N GLN A 140 -11.81 -7.59 3.92
CA GLN A 140 -12.05 -9.01 3.63
C GLN A 140 -12.58 -9.78 4.86
N VAL A 141 -12.84 -9.06 5.94
CA VAL A 141 -13.43 -9.57 7.18
C VAL A 141 -14.71 -8.78 7.50
N ASP A 142 -15.74 -9.47 7.95
CA ASP A 142 -16.94 -8.81 8.42
C ASP A 142 -16.74 -8.09 9.76
N ALA A 143 -17.74 -7.38 10.24
CA ALA A 143 -17.66 -6.59 11.48
C ALA A 143 -17.33 -7.44 12.70
N HIS A 144 -17.87 -8.67 12.78
CA HIS A 144 -17.64 -9.59 13.89
C HIS A 144 -16.21 -10.15 13.85
N GLN A 145 -15.77 -10.64 12.69
CA GLN A 145 -14.41 -11.15 12.47
C GLN A 145 -13.36 -10.06 12.74
N ARG A 146 -13.61 -8.83 12.27
CA ARG A 146 -12.77 -7.67 12.55
C ARG A 146 -12.65 -7.36 14.04
N ALA A 147 -13.80 -7.33 14.74
CA ALA A 147 -13.80 -7.11 16.18
C ALA A 147 -13.02 -8.20 16.91
N ALA A 148 -13.22 -9.47 16.53
CA ALA A 148 -12.51 -10.61 17.12
C ALA A 148 -10.99 -10.54 16.87
N LEU A 149 -10.57 -10.15 15.66
CA LEU A 149 -9.13 -9.97 15.33
C LEU A 149 -8.51 -8.85 16.17
N LEU A 150 -9.15 -7.69 16.24
CA LEU A 150 -8.63 -6.56 17.01
C LEU A 150 -8.58 -6.86 18.51
N ASP A 151 -9.52 -7.62 19.03
CA ASP A 151 -9.55 -8.07 20.40
C ASP A 151 -8.45 -9.14 20.67
N ALA A 152 -8.23 -10.08 19.74
CA ALA A 152 -7.12 -11.02 19.81
C ALA A 152 -5.77 -10.31 19.82
N ILE A 153 -5.56 -9.32 18.94
CA ILE A 153 -4.37 -8.46 18.90
C ILE A 153 -4.17 -7.69 20.21
N ALA A 154 -5.26 -7.27 20.85
CA ALA A 154 -5.17 -6.56 22.12
C ALA A 154 -4.77 -7.49 23.28
N ARG A 155 -5.28 -8.73 23.30
CA ARG A 155 -5.00 -9.71 24.35
C ARG A 155 -3.68 -10.45 24.18
N ASP A 156 -3.37 -10.89 22.97
CA ASP A 156 -2.16 -11.63 22.61
C ASP A 156 -1.65 -11.14 21.26
N TYR A 157 -0.89 -10.05 21.29
CA TYR A 157 -0.29 -9.47 20.09
C TYR A 157 0.65 -10.44 19.40
N ALA A 158 1.56 -11.06 20.16
CA ALA A 158 2.63 -11.87 19.57
C ALA A 158 2.07 -13.16 18.93
N GLY A 159 1.20 -13.88 19.62
CA GLY A 159 0.58 -15.11 19.10
C GLY A 159 -0.34 -14.85 17.92
N THR A 160 -1.12 -13.75 17.98
CA THR A 160 -2.00 -13.38 16.87
C THR A 160 -1.19 -12.94 15.65
N LEU A 161 -0.16 -12.10 15.83
CA LEU A 161 0.73 -11.69 14.75
C LEU A 161 1.41 -12.89 14.10
N HIS A 162 1.93 -13.81 14.91
CA HIS A 162 2.53 -15.07 14.44
C HIS A 162 1.57 -15.84 13.54
N SER A 163 0.35 -16.11 14.02
CA SER A 163 -0.66 -16.86 13.27
C SER A 163 -1.01 -16.20 11.94
N VAL A 164 -1.14 -14.87 11.91
CA VAL A 164 -1.43 -14.09 10.69
C VAL A 164 -0.27 -14.22 9.69
N TYR A 165 0.97 -13.95 10.12
CA TYR A 165 2.12 -13.95 9.21
C TYR A 165 2.50 -15.34 8.71
N VAL A 166 2.40 -16.38 9.56
CA VAL A 166 2.58 -17.77 9.11
C VAL A 166 1.55 -18.12 8.03
N SER A 167 0.32 -17.64 8.18
CA SER A 167 -0.71 -17.87 7.17
C SER A 167 -0.46 -17.11 5.85
N PHE A 168 0.34 -16.07 5.82
CA PHE A 168 0.67 -15.30 4.61
C PHE A 168 1.75 -15.95 3.75
N GLY A 169 2.59 -16.82 4.33
CA GLY A 169 3.60 -17.54 3.58
C GLY A 169 3.00 -18.47 2.53
N ARG A 170 3.77 -18.74 1.47
CA ARG A 170 3.48 -19.83 0.53
C ARG A 170 3.56 -21.18 1.24
N ASP A 171 4.47 -21.28 2.20
CA ASP A 171 4.66 -22.41 3.09
C ASP A 171 5.01 -21.94 4.51
N SER A 172 5.04 -22.87 5.47
CA SER A 172 5.30 -22.54 6.88
C SER A 172 6.69 -21.92 7.10
N ALA A 173 7.71 -22.35 6.35
CA ALA A 173 9.07 -21.83 6.51
C ALA A 173 9.15 -20.36 6.09
N GLN A 174 8.53 -20.00 4.98
CA GLN A 174 8.41 -18.61 4.55
C GLN A 174 7.58 -17.79 5.53
N GLY A 175 6.45 -18.33 6.01
CA GLY A 175 5.60 -17.67 7.01
C GLY A 175 6.35 -17.34 8.30
N GLU A 176 7.16 -18.26 8.79
CA GLU A 176 8.02 -18.03 9.97
C GLU A 176 9.09 -16.94 9.71
N ALA A 177 9.69 -16.92 8.52
CA ALA A 177 10.64 -15.88 8.15
C ALA A 177 9.96 -14.51 8.11
N LEU A 178 8.78 -14.38 7.48
CA LEU A 178 7.98 -13.16 7.43
C LEU A 178 7.59 -12.68 8.84
N TYR A 179 7.15 -13.59 9.70
CA TYR A 179 6.89 -13.26 11.11
C TYR A 179 8.15 -12.77 11.82
N GLY A 180 9.29 -13.46 11.57
CA GLY A 180 10.60 -13.09 12.13
C GLY A 180 10.99 -11.64 11.85
N GLU A 181 10.65 -11.11 10.68
CA GLU A 181 10.86 -9.71 10.31
C GLU A 181 9.81 -8.78 10.96
N ALA A 182 8.52 -9.10 10.80
CA ALA A 182 7.42 -8.29 11.28
C ALA A 182 7.46 -8.05 12.80
N ARG A 183 7.88 -9.07 13.59
CA ARG A 183 7.99 -8.97 15.04
C ARG A 183 9.07 -8.01 15.55
N GLN A 184 9.99 -7.57 14.68
CA GLN A 184 11.03 -6.60 15.04
C GLN A 184 10.51 -5.16 15.04
N LEU A 185 9.35 -4.92 14.44
CA LEU A 185 8.76 -3.60 14.30
C LEU A 185 8.02 -3.17 15.58
N ASP A 186 7.85 -1.86 15.75
CA ASP A 186 7.15 -1.31 16.90
C ASP A 186 5.71 -1.83 16.99
N PRO A 187 5.31 -2.44 18.13
CA PRO A 187 3.97 -3.01 18.26
C PRO A 187 2.84 -1.97 18.21
N ALA A 188 3.08 -0.72 18.62
CA ALA A 188 2.05 0.32 18.58
C ALA A 188 1.79 0.75 17.15
N MET A 189 2.85 0.94 16.36
CA MET A 189 2.80 1.19 14.92
C MET A 189 2.08 0.04 14.20
N MET A 190 2.46 -1.21 14.45
CA MET A 190 1.85 -2.37 13.82
C MET A 190 0.35 -2.48 14.13
N LYS A 191 -0.05 -2.27 15.39
CA LYS A 191 -1.48 -2.26 15.78
C LYS A 191 -2.28 -1.17 15.08
N ALA A 192 -1.70 0.03 14.91
CA ALA A 192 -2.34 1.13 14.19
C ALA A 192 -2.57 0.76 12.72
N TRP A 193 -1.56 0.20 12.06
CA TRP A 193 -1.67 -0.27 10.68
C TRP A 193 -2.62 -1.46 10.50
N ILE A 194 -2.60 -2.45 11.41
CA ILE A 194 -3.56 -3.58 11.37
C ILE A 194 -4.98 -3.05 11.44
N ARG A 195 -5.25 -2.13 12.39
CA ARG A 195 -6.57 -1.50 12.50
C ARG A 195 -6.95 -0.82 11.20
N LEU A 196 -6.05 -0.01 10.63
CA LEU A 196 -6.30 0.70 9.38
C LEU A 196 -6.59 -0.28 8.23
N ALA A 197 -5.77 -1.30 8.06
CA ALA A 197 -5.92 -2.30 6.99
C ALA A 197 -7.28 -3.03 7.03
N VAL A 198 -7.77 -3.40 8.23
CA VAL A 198 -9.02 -4.15 8.36
C VAL A 198 -10.27 -3.27 8.44
N THR A 199 -10.12 -1.94 8.49
CA THR A 199 -11.25 -1.00 8.53
C THR A 199 -11.39 -0.17 7.27
N SER A 200 -10.34 -0.09 6.44
CA SER A 200 -10.36 0.73 5.23
C SER A 200 -11.25 0.14 4.15
N ASP A 201 -12.09 0.97 3.58
CA ASP A 201 -13.00 0.63 2.48
C ASP A 201 -12.97 1.74 1.41
N LEU A 202 -12.35 1.43 0.28
CA LEU A 202 -12.28 2.31 -0.89
C LEU A 202 -13.24 1.86 -1.99
N SER A 203 -14.01 0.77 -1.81
CA SER A 203 -14.89 0.22 -2.84
C SER A 203 -15.98 1.20 -3.27
N GLY A 204 -16.45 2.06 -2.36
CA GLY A 204 -17.37 3.13 -2.69
C GLY A 204 -16.80 4.20 -3.65
N ARG A 205 -15.48 4.23 -3.82
CA ARG A 205 -14.78 5.13 -4.77
C ARG A 205 -14.31 4.39 -6.04
N ALA A 206 -14.66 3.12 -6.24
CA ALA A 206 -14.16 2.29 -7.36
C ALA A 206 -14.40 2.93 -8.73
N THR A 207 -15.58 3.53 -8.95
CA THR A 207 -15.92 4.23 -10.20
C THR A 207 -15.18 5.55 -10.42
N SER A 208 -14.50 6.08 -9.39
CA SER A 208 -13.77 7.35 -9.45
C SER A 208 -12.31 7.19 -9.92
N PHE A 209 -11.82 5.97 -10.08
CA PHE A 209 -10.49 5.78 -10.65
C PHE A 209 -10.46 6.19 -12.11
N THR A 210 -9.61 7.16 -12.45
CA THR A 210 -9.41 7.64 -13.82
C THR A 210 -8.15 7.11 -14.47
N VAL A 211 -7.22 6.57 -13.69
CA VAL A 211 -5.98 5.95 -14.16
C VAL A 211 -6.20 4.46 -14.48
N PRO A 212 -5.45 3.88 -15.42
CA PRO A 212 -5.45 2.44 -15.65
C PRO A 212 -5.02 1.69 -14.40
N MET A 213 -5.62 0.53 -14.15
CA MET A 213 -5.31 -0.30 -12.98
C MET A 213 -5.03 -1.75 -13.39
N LEU A 214 -3.97 -2.31 -12.84
CA LEU A 214 -3.66 -3.75 -12.88
C LEU A 214 -3.78 -4.33 -11.47
N VAL A 215 -4.48 -5.45 -11.34
CA VAL A 215 -4.53 -6.23 -10.10
C VAL A 215 -3.76 -7.54 -10.31
N VAL A 216 -2.79 -7.82 -9.43
CA VAL A 216 -2.00 -9.05 -9.43
C VAL A 216 -2.32 -9.82 -8.16
N LEU A 217 -2.87 -11.01 -8.31
CA LEU A 217 -3.32 -11.86 -7.20
C LEU A 217 -2.68 -13.25 -7.28
N SER A 218 -2.48 -13.87 -6.12
CA SER A 218 -2.19 -15.29 -6.03
C SER A 218 -3.47 -16.13 -6.20
N ALA A 219 -3.30 -17.43 -6.43
CA ALA A 219 -4.39 -18.39 -6.42
C ALA A 219 -5.13 -18.43 -5.07
N ARG A 220 -4.52 -17.94 -3.99
CA ARG A 220 -5.12 -17.79 -2.68
C ARG A 220 -6.21 -16.72 -2.65
N SER A 221 -5.96 -15.56 -3.28
CA SER A 221 -6.88 -14.43 -3.30
C SER A 221 -7.84 -14.47 -4.50
N TRP A 222 -7.49 -15.26 -5.50
CA TRP A 222 -8.35 -15.57 -6.65
C TRP A 222 -8.35 -17.09 -6.86
N PRO A 223 -9.29 -17.82 -6.21
CA PRO A 223 -9.33 -19.29 -6.25
C PRO A 223 -9.50 -19.86 -7.66
N ASP A 224 -9.02 -21.09 -7.85
CA ASP A 224 -9.13 -21.78 -9.11
C ASP A 224 -10.61 -22.00 -9.50
N GLY A 225 -10.91 -21.77 -10.79
CA GLY A 225 -12.27 -21.85 -11.30
C GLY A 225 -13.21 -20.71 -10.91
N GLU A 226 -12.77 -19.77 -10.08
CA GLU A 226 -13.58 -18.59 -9.72
C GLU A 226 -13.54 -17.55 -10.86
N PRO A 227 -14.68 -17.11 -11.42
CA PRO A 227 -14.72 -16.07 -12.44
C PRO A 227 -14.17 -14.75 -11.91
N TRP A 228 -13.31 -14.06 -12.70
CA TRP A 228 -12.74 -12.78 -12.33
C TRP A 228 -13.78 -11.76 -11.84
N ALA A 229 -14.91 -11.65 -12.53
CA ALA A 229 -15.94 -10.68 -12.17
C ALA A 229 -16.43 -10.85 -10.72
N ARG A 230 -16.51 -12.09 -10.24
CA ARG A 230 -16.93 -12.40 -8.88
C ARG A 230 -15.82 -12.08 -7.86
N THR A 231 -14.58 -12.42 -8.19
CA THR A 231 -13.41 -12.05 -7.39
C THR A 231 -13.26 -10.53 -7.31
N ALA A 232 -13.41 -9.82 -8.45
CA ALA A 232 -13.35 -8.37 -8.50
C ALA A 232 -14.41 -7.71 -7.59
N GLU A 233 -15.64 -8.19 -7.65
CA GLU A 233 -16.72 -7.70 -6.77
C GLU A 233 -16.41 -7.99 -5.29
N ALA A 234 -15.93 -9.20 -4.97
CA ALA A 234 -15.58 -9.61 -3.61
C ALA A 234 -14.45 -8.76 -3.03
N LEU A 235 -13.48 -8.33 -3.84
CA LEU A 235 -12.34 -7.51 -3.43
C LEU A 235 -12.61 -6.00 -3.51
N GLY A 236 -13.79 -5.57 -3.98
CA GLY A 236 -14.18 -4.17 -4.07
C GLY A 236 -13.77 -3.45 -5.35
N TYR A 237 -13.40 -4.18 -6.39
CA TYR A 237 -13.03 -3.63 -7.70
C TYR A 237 -14.22 -3.45 -8.66
N GLY A 238 -15.43 -3.82 -8.24
CA GLY A 238 -16.64 -3.64 -9.04
C GLY A 238 -16.81 -2.18 -9.48
N GLY A 239 -16.91 -1.95 -10.78
CA GLY A 239 -17.08 -0.62 -11.35
C GLY A 239 -15.79 0.18 -11.59
N VAL A 240 -14.60 -0.36 -11.33
CA VAL A 240 -13.33 0.26 -11.76
C VAL A 240 -13.28 0.30 -13.30
N PRO A 241 -13.18 1.49 -13.94
CA PRO A 241 -13.43 1.61 -15.38
C PRO A 241 -12.37 0.94 -16.29
N ARG A 242 -11.10 0.97 -15.85
CA ARG A 242 -9.94 0.52 -16.64
C ARG A 242 -9.13 -0.48 -15.81
N LEU A 243 -9.63 -1.73 -15.72
CA LEU A 243 -9.13 -2.75 -14.83
C LEU A 243 -8.62 -3.96 -15.61
N GLU A 244 -7.36 -4.29 -15.42
CA GLU A 244 -6.74 -5.55 -15.83
C GLU A 244 -6.46 -6.43 -14.62
N SER A 245 -6.35 -7.74 -14.82
CA SER A 245 -6.02 -8.68 -13.76
C SER A 245 -5.06 -9.77 -14.24
N VAL A 246 -4.18 -10.18 -13.33
CA VAL A 246 -3.25 -11.30 -13.51
C VAL A 246 -3.33 -12.18 -12.27
N ARG A 247 -3.48 -13.48 -12.48
CA ARG A 247 -3.40 -14.50 -11.45
C ARG A 247 -2.06 -15.21 -11.53
N ILE A 248 -1.39 -15.40 -10.38
CA ILE A 248 -0.12 -16.10 -10.25
C ILE A 248 -0.33 -17.33 -9.38
N GLU A 249 0.05 -18.48 -9.91
CA GLU A 249 -0.05 -19.77 -9.22
C GLU A 249 1.07 -19.94 -8.19
N ASP A 250 0.89 -20.89 -7.27
CA ASP A 250 1.90 -21.34 -6.30
C ASP A 250 2.53 -20.20 -5.48
N ALA A 251 1.73 -19.19 -5.13
CA ALA A 251 2.18 -18.05 -4.34
C ALA A 251 1.37 -17.89 -3.05
N GLY A 252 2.03 -17.40 -2.00
CA GLY A 252 1.41 -16.86 -0.81
C GLY A 252 0.97 -15.41 -1.00
N HIS A 253 0.79 -14.69 0.12
CA HIS A 253 0.45 -13.27 0.10
C HIS A 253 1.60 -12.37 -0.41
N PHE A 254 2.83 -12.84 -0.36
CA PHE A 254 4.01 -12.10 -0.81
C PHE A 254 4.45 -12.54 -2.21
N VAL A 255 3.53 -12.41 -3.18
CA VAL A 255 3.71 -12.85 -4.58
C VAL A 255 5.00 -12.34 -5.19
N MET A 256 5.46 -11.12 -4.84
CA MET A 256 6.69 -10.52 -5.35
C MET A 256 7.96 -11.19 -4.79
N LEU A 257 7.86 -11.95 -3.70
CA LEU A 257 8.95 -12.79 -3.19
C LEU A 257 8.92 -14.18 -3.82
N ASP A 258 7.72 -14.73 -4.06
CA ASP A 258 7.54 -16.06 -4.60
C ASP A 258 7.85 -16.12 -6.10
N HIS A 259 7.37 -15.14 -6.83
CA HIS A 259 7.46 -15.07 -8.30
C HIS A 259 7.85 -13.67 -8.79
N PRO A 260 9.03 -13.14 -8.42
CA PRO A 260 9.46 -11.79 -8.80
C PRO A 260 9.50 -11.57 -10.31
N GLU A 261 9.83 -12.62 -11.11
CA GLU A 261 9.87 -12.55 -12.57
C GLU A 261 8.47 -12.39 -13.14
N GLN A 262 7.47 -13.12 -12.63
CA GLN A 262 6.09 -13.03 -13.12
C GLN A 262 5.46 -11.69 -12.75
N VAL A 263 5.72 -11.20 -11.54
CA VAL A 263 5.28 -9.87 -11.09
C VAL A 263 5.92 -8.78 -11.93
N ALA A 264 7.24 -8.82 -12.13
CA ALA A 264 7.94 -7.85 -12.96
C ALA A 264 7.43 -7.88 -14.41
N ALA A 265 7.22 -9.06 -15.00
CA ALA A 265 6.68 -9.20 -16.35
C ALA A 265 5.24 -8.67 -16.47
N ALA A 266 4.40 -8.84 -15.45
CA ALA A 266 3.05 -8.27 -15.43
C ALA A 266 3.10 -6.74 -15.40
N ILE A 267 3.95 -6.17 -14.55
CA ILE A 267 4.17 -4.71 -14.47
C ILE A 267 4.72 -4.18 -15.80
N GLU A 268 5.72 -4.83 -16.41
CA GLU A 268 6.31 -4.43 -17.69
C GLU A 268 5.25 -4.40 -18.81
N ARG A 269 4.40 -5.45 -18.94
CA ARG A 269 3.32 -5.45 -19.93
C ARG A 269 2.34 -4.31 -19.72
N PHE A 270 1.93 -4.08 -18.49
CA PHE A 270 1.02 -2.99 -18.13
C PHE A 270 1.64 -1.62 -18.44
N THR A 271 2.93 -1.41 -18.15
CA THR A 271 3.61 -0.13 -18.42
C THR A 271 3.83 0.15 -19.90
N ALA A 272 3.99 -0.90 -20.73
CA ALA A 272 4.16 -0.78 -22.16
C ALA A 272 2.88 -0.32 -22.88
N HIS A 273 1.71 -0.64 -22.31
CA HIS A 273 0.40 -0.36 -22.92
C HIS A 273 -0.60 0.23 -21.89
N PRO A 274 -0.30 1.37 -21.25
CA PRO A 274 -1.21 1.93 -20.25
C PRO A 274 -2.54 2.40 -20.86
N GLU A 275 -2.66 2.39 -22.19
CA GLU A 275 -3.86 2.74 -22.96
C GLU A 275 -4.36 1.60 -23.88
N ALA A 276 -3.68 0.47 -23.93
CA ALA A 276 -4.02 -0.62 -24.84
C ALA A 276 -5.20 -1.44 -24.31
N ASP A 277 -6.25 -1.39 -25.10
CA ASP A 277 -7.34 -2.34 -25.31
C ASP A 277 -8.26 -2.68 -24.12
N LEU A 278 -9.13 -1.74 -23.84
CA LEU A 278 -10.41 -1.96 -23.15
C LEU A 278 -11.45 -2.74 -23.99
N VAL A 279 -11.04 -3.46 -25.05
CA VAL A 279 -11.97 -4.11 -26.02
C VAL A 279 -11.85 -5.63 -26.05
N ALA A 280 -11.01 -6.28 -25.29
CA ALA A 280 -10.87 -7.74 -25.27
C ALA A 280 -11.52 -8.37 -24.03
N GLY A 281 -12.84 -8.19 -23.89
CA GLY A 281 -13.64 -8.82 -22.82
C GLY A 281 -15.12 -8.80 -23.16
N ARG A 282 -15.52 -9.28 -24.35
CA ARG A 282 -16.89 -9.67 -24.66
C ARG A 282 -17.02 -11.17 -24.65
#